data_6fd58ab180800936feea34b9431dbe93
#
_entry.id   6fd58ab180800936feea34b9431dbe93
#
_cell.length_a   1.000
_cell.length_b   1.000
_cell.length_c   1.000
_cell.angle_alpha   90.00
_cell.angle_beta   90.00
_cell.angle_gamma   90.00
#
_symmetry.space_group_name_H-M   'P 1'
#
loop_
_entity.id
_entity.type
_entity.pdbx_description
1 polymer ?
#
loop_
_entity_poly.entity_id
_entity_poly.type
_entity_poly.pdbx_seq_one_letter_code
_entity_poly.pdbx_strand_id
1 'polypeptide(L)'
;MNAVYSHLAKTYDRELHDMQYTAYLKVPQLVIEELGHRQASILDLGCGTGLSSLLIFEKGYDVTGIDGTSAMIRRARKLPYKKIIQQDLESPWRVRDHSFNAAVMVGVMEYIIYPGVLFRQVRNKLVDGGVFGLTVPYKSKCYEDANLKSYYRKEITPVIRKAGFNIESSEKTLGFEDAGQKVAYLNYLLRKRQTTSSSD
;
A
#
# COMPACT_ATOMS: atom_id res chain seq x y z
N MET A 1 8.19 3.57 -15.65
CA MET A 1 7.71 2.57 -14.65
C MET A 1 7.15 1.30 -15.32
N ASN A 2 6.15 1.40 -16.20
CA ASN A 2 5.52 0.21 -16.82
C ASN A 2 6.45 -0.76 -17.56
N ALA A 3 7.53 -0.31 -18.20
CA ALA A 3 8.42 -1.19 -18.99
C ALA A 3 9.21 -2.16 -18.10
N VAL A 4 9.75 -1.70 -16.97
CA VAL A 4 10.51 -2.52 -16.02
C VAL A 4 9.64 -3.62 -15.42
N TYR A 5 8.48 -3.26 -14.88
CA TYR A 5 7.56 -4.21 -14.27
C TYR A 5 6.89 -5.17 -15.27
N SER A 6 6.75 -4.75 -16.53
CA SER A 6 6.26 -5.66 -17.58
C SER A 6 7.22 -6.80 -17.85
N HIS A 7 8.54 -6.56 -17.74
CA HIS A 7 9.55 -7.60 -17.90
C HIS A 7 9.68 -8.48 -16.65
N LEU A 8 9.66 -7.87 -15.48
CA LEU A 8 9.82 -8.54 -14.19
C LEU A 8 8.59 -9.36 -13.76
N ALA A 9 7.40 -9.11 -14.30
CA ALA A 9 6.16 -9.74 -13.82
C ALA A 9 6.23 -11.27 -13.71
N LYS A 10 7.03 -11.95 -14.54
CA LYS A 10 7.13 -13.42 -14.53
C LYS A 10 7.96 -13.96 -13.35
N THR A 11 8.94 -13.21 -12.88
CA THR A 11 9.92 -13.61 -11.87
C THR A 11 9.74 -12.87 -10.55
N TYR A 12 8.90 -11.83 -10.54
CA TYR A 12 8.74 -10.86 -9.46
C TYR A 12 8.55 -11.50 -8.08
N ASP A 13 7.60 -12.41 -7.95
CA ASP A 13 7.30 -13.05 -6.65
C ASP A 13 8.47 -13.89 -6.15
N ARG A 14 9.19 -14.57 -7.08
CA ARG A 14 10.39 -15.34 -6.77
C ARG A 14 11.54 -14.44 -6.34
N GLU A 15 11.77 -13.34 -7.06
CA GLU A 15 12.82 -12.36 -6.72
C GLU A 15 12.59 -11.75 -5.33
N LEU A 16 11.35 -11.39 -5.00
CA LEU A 16 11.01 -10.91 -3.66
C LEU A 16 11.24 -11.98 -2.58
N HIS A 17 10.93 -13.24 -2.87
CA HIS A 17 11.21 -14.34 -1.98
C HIS A 17 12.73 -14.55 -1.78
N ASP A 18 13.51 -14.53 -2.87
CA ASP A 18 14.96 -14.72 -2.84
C ASP A 18 15.65 -13.56 -2.06
N MET A 19 15.10 -12.33 -2.14
CA MET A 19 15.53 -11.17 -1.37
C MET A 19 15.04 -11.19 0.09
N GLN A 20 14.30 -12.21 0.52
CA GLN A 20 13.68 -12.31 1.84
C GLN A 20 12.80 -11.10 2.19
N TYR A 21 12.16 -10.51 1.20
CA TYR A 21 11.27 -9.37 1.38
C TYR A 21 9.99 -9.81 2.11
N THR A 22 9.81 -9.36 3.35
CA THR A 22 8.69 -9.79 4.22
C THR A 22 7.64 -8.71 4.46
N ALA A 23 7.83 -7.50 3.95
CA ALA A 23 6.92 -6.37 4.17
C ALA A 23 5.50 -6.63 3.61
N TYR A 24 5.38 -7.51 2.60
CA TYR A 24 4.08 -7.92 2.05
C TYR A 24 3.24 -8.76 3.03
N LEU A 25 3.82 -9.28 4.10
CA LEU A 25 3.10 -10.00 5.16
C LEU A 25 2.71 -9.05 6.31
N LYS A 26 3.63 -8.19 6.72
CA LYS A 26 3.49 -7.37 7.93
C LYS A 26 2.33 -6.39 7.85
N VAL A 27 2.24 -5.63 6.77
CA VAL A 27 1.21 -4.59 6.61
C VAL A 27 -0.20 -5.18 6.46
N PRO A 28 -0.43 -6.20 5.60
CA PRO A 28 -1.72 -6.88 5.57
C PRO A 28 -2.14 -7.47 6.91
N GLN A 29 -1.20 -8.06 7.67
CA GLN A 29 -1.47 -8.60 9.00
C GLN A 29 -1.98 -7.50 9.96
N LEU A 30 -1.33 -6.33 10.02
CA LEU A 30 -1.78 -5.21 10.85
C LEU A 30 -3.21 -4.78 10.50
N VAL A 31 -3.55 -4.73 9.21
CA VAL A 31 -4.90 -4.38 8.75
C VAL A 31 -5.91 -5.47 9.13
N ILE A 32 -5.56 -6.75 8.99
CA ILE A 32 -6.41 -7.88 9.36
C ILE A 32 -6.69 -7.88 10.86
N GLU A 33 -5.67 -7.67 11.70
CA GLU A 33 -5.81 -7.59 13.15
C GLU A 33 -6.76 -6.46 13.57
N GLU A 34 -6.66 -5.30 12.92
CA GLU A 34 -7.54 -4.15 13.17
C GLU A 34 -8.98 -4.39 12.72
N LEU A 35 -9.18 -5.07 11.59
CA LEU A 35 -10.52 -5.40 11.08
C LEU A 35 -11.19 -6.51 11.88
N GLY A 36 -10.43 -7.46 12.43
CA GLY A 36 -10.95 -8.63 13.14
C GLY A 36 -11.77 -9.54 12.21
N HIS A 37 -12.88 -10.07 12.73
CA HIS A 37 -13.74 -11.01 11.98
C HIS A 37 -14.90 -10.34 11.23
N ARG A 38 -14.90 -9.02 11.09
CA ARG A 38 -15.96 -8.29 10.39
C ARG A 38 -15.85 -8.49 8.89
N GLN A 39 -16.99 -8.60 8.21
CA GLN A 39 -17.03 -8.48 6.73
C GLN A 39 -16.51 -7.09 6.34
N ALA A 40 -15.54 -7.05 5.45
CA ALA A 40 -14.90 -5.81 5.07
C ALA A 40 -14.52 -5.78 3.59
N SER A 41 -14.58 -4.57 3.03
CA SER A 41 -14.07 -4.27 1.68
C SER A 41 -12.72 -3.58 1.80
N ILE A 42 -11.72 -4.10 1.10
CA ILE A 42 -10.33 -3.63 1.15
C ILE A 42 -9.88 -3.15 -0.23
N LEU A 43 -9.22 -2.00 -0.27
CA LEU A 43 -8.60 -1.43 -1.46
C LEU A 43 -7.10 -1.72 -1.46
N ASP A 44 -6.62 -2.49 -2.44
CA ASP A 44 -5.21 -2.83 -2.62
C ASP A 44 -4.59 -1.91 -3.68
N LEU A 45 -3.73 -1.00 -3.25
CA LEU A 45 -3.13 0.07 -4.05
C LEU A 45 -1.74 -0.32 -4.54
N GLY A 46 -1.57 -0.39 -5.86
CA GLY A 46 -0.38 -0.98 -6.47
C GLY A 46 -0.36 -2.48 -6.24
N CYS A 47 -1.49 -3.15 -6.52
CA CYS A 47 -1.69 -4.55 -6.17
C CYS A 47 -0.69 -5.52 -6.84
N GLY A 48 -0.01 -5.09 -7.89
CA GLY A 48 1.03 -5.88 -8.57
C GLY A 48 0.52 -7.25 -9.01
N THR A 49 1.22 -8.31 -8.56
CA THR A 49 0.83 -9.70 -8.77
C THR A 49 -0.25 -10.20 -7.80
N GLY A 50 -0.54 -9.43 -6.74
CA GLY A 50 -1.47 -9.75 -5.67
C GLY A 50 -0.83 -10.37 -4.43
N LEU A 51 0.50 -10.39 -4.35
CA LEU A 51 1.23 -11.05 -3.26
C LEU A 51 0.83 -10.53 -1.87
N SER A 52 0.69 -9.20 -1.71
CA SER A 52 0.27 -8.55 -0.46
C SER A 52 -1.17 -8.87 -0.05
N SER A 53 -2.01 -9.29 -0.99
CA SER A 53 -3.42 -9.61 -0.70
C SER A 53 -3.67 -11.09 -0.36
N LEU A 54 -2.68 -11.98 -0.42
CA LEU A 54 -2.87 -13.41 -0.16
C LEU A 54 -3.47 -13.66 1.24
N LEU A 55 -2.88 -13.08 2.29
CA LEU A 55 -3.40 -13.20 3.66
C LEU A 55 -4.82 -12.60 3.81
N ILE A 56 -5.10 -11.54 3.05
CA ILE A 56 -6.40 -10.86 3.06
C ILE A 56 -7.48 -11.77 2.45
N PHE A 57 -7.16 -12.47 1.34
CA PHE A 57 -8.06 -13.44 0.72
C PHE A 57 -8.36 -14.63 1.64
N GLU A 58 -7.35 -15.15 2.37
CA GLU A 58 -7.52 -16.24 3.32
C GLU A 58 -8.52 -15.90 4.45
N LYS A 59 -8.69 -14.61 4.76
CA LYS A 59 -9.66 -14.12 5.74
C LYS A 59 -11.04 -13.85 5.15
N GLY A 60 -11.22 -14.04 3.83
CA GLY A 60 -12.50 -13.89 3.15
C GLY A 60 -12.95 -12.45 2.91
N TYR A 61 -12.05 -11.48 2.96
CA TYR A 61 -12.38 -10.08 2.68
C TYR A 61 -12.57 -9.81 1.18
N ASP A 62 -13.48 -8.89 0.85
CA ASP A 62 -13.69 -8.39 -0.51
C ASP A 62 -12.54 -7.45 -0.92
N VAL A 63 -11.72 -7.83 -1.87
CA VAL A 63 -10.58 -7.01 -2.29
C VAL A 63 -10.80 -6.41 -3.68
N THR A 64 -10.59 -5.09 -3.79
CA THR A 64 -10.47 -4.38 -5.07
C THR A 64 -9.04 -3.92 -5.26
N GLY A 65 -8.39 -4.35 -6.34
CA GLY A 65 -7.02 -3.98 -6.69
C GLY A 65 -6.96 -2.82 -7.68
N ILE A 66 -5.97 -1.93 -7.51
CA ILE A 66 -5.59 -0.92 -8.50
C ILE A 66 -4.11 -1.08 -8.82
N ASP A 67 -3.76 -1.17 -10.10
CA ASP A 67 -2.36 -1.16 -10.56
C ASP A 67 -2.28 -0.53 -11.95
N GLY A 68 -1.15 0.12 -12.27
CA GLY A 68 -0.90 0.71 -13.59
C GLY A 68 -0.36 -0.28 -14.63
N THR A 69 0.16 -1.44 -14.20
CA THR A 69 0.94 -2.35 -15.04
C THR A 69 0.13 -3.54 -15.52
N SER A 70 -0.19 -3.58 -16.80
CA SER A 70 -1.01 -4.64 -17.40
C SER A 70 -0.43 -6.05 -17.20
N ALA A 71 0.90 -6.20 -17.18
CA ALA A 71 1.57 -7.48 -16.98
C ALA A 71 1.37 -8.00 -15.55
N MET A 72 1.43 -7.14 -14.54
CA MET A 72 1.14 -7.45 -13.15
C MET A 72 -0.32 -7.85 -12.98
N ILE A 73 -1.24 -7.05 -13.51
CA ILE A 73 -2.69 -7.30 -13.47
C ILE A 73 -3.05 -8.66 -14.08
N ARG A 74 -2.40 -9.09 -15.16
CA ARG A 74 -2.65 -10.42 -15.75
C ARG A 74 -2.37 -11.56 -14.77
N ARG A 75 -1.42 -11.38 -13.84
CA ARG A 75 -1.15 -12.35 -12.78
C ARG A 75 -2.16 -12.23 -11.65
N ALA A 76 -2.42 -11.02 -11.18
CA ALA A 76 -3.39 -10.75 -10.13
C ALA A 76 -4.80 -11.29 -10.46
N ARG A 77 -5.20 -11.28 -11.73
CA ARG A 77 -6.49 -11.83 -12.19
C ARG A 77 -6.68 -13.33 -11.93
N LYS A 78 -5.63 -14.05 -11.57
CA LYS A 78 -5.72 -15.47 -11.16
C LYS A 78 -6.10 -15.62 -9.68
N LEU A 79 -6.12 -14.52 -8.94
CA LEU A 79 -6.46 -14.46 -7.52
C LEU A 79 -7.90 -13.96 -7.35
N PRO A 80 -8.54 -14.21 -6.22
CA PRO A 80 -9.97 -13.92 -6.00
C PRO A 80 -10.27 -12.44 -5.72
N TYR A 81 -9.65 -11.52 -6.47
CA TYR A 81 -10.05 -10.12 -6.44
C TYR A 81 -11.50 -9.97 -6.90
N LYS A 82 -12.31 -9.23 -6.14
CA LYS A 82 -13.66 -8.85 -6.55
C LYS A 82 -13.63 -7.96 -7.79
N LYS A 83 -12.62 -7.10 -7.87
CA LYS A 83 -12.38 -6.21 -9.01
C LYS A 83 -10.91 -5.84 -9.11
N ILE A 84 -10.38 -5.73 -10.34
CA ILE A 84 -9.07 -5.15 -10.61
C ILE A 84 -9.23 -4.03 -11.63
N ILE A 85 -8.67 -2.87 -11.33
CA ILE A 85 -8.74 -1.66 -12.14
C ILE A 85 -7.32 -1.33 -12.61
N GLN A 86 -7.13 -1.27 -13.93
CA GLN A 86 -5.88 -0.76 -14.50
C GLN A 86 -5.90 0.75 -14.49
N GLN A 87 -5.12 1.36 -13.60
CA GLN A 87 -5.08 2.81 -13.44
C GLN A 87 -3.81 3.26 -12.75
N ASP A 88 -3.33 4.45 -13.12
CA ASP A 88 -2.26 5.15 -12.41
C ASP A 88 -2.76 5.66 -11.05
N LEU A 89 -1.98 5.40 -9.99
CA LEU A 89 -2.30 5.82 -8.64
C LEU A 89 -2.21 7.34 -8.41
N GLU A 90 -1.52 8.07 -9.27
CA GLU A 90 -1.47 9.52 -9.20
C GLU A 90 -2.59 10.22 -9.98
N SER A 91 -3.44 9.45 -10.68
CA SER A 91 -4.68 9.92 -11.32
C SER A 91 -5.89 9.73 -10.39
N PRO A 92 -7.01 10.46 -10.57
CA PRO A 92 -8.23 10.24 -9.79
C PRO A 92 -8.79 8.83 -9.98
N TRP A 93 -9.03 8.09 -8.89
CA TRP A 93 -9.41 6.68 -8.96
C TRP A 93 -10.89 6.46 -9.27
N ARG A 94 -11.16 5.47 -10.14
CA ARG A 94 -12.51 5.08 -10.58
C ARG A 94 -13.16 4.10 -9.59
N VAL A 95 -13.09 4.41 -8.30
CA VAL A 95 -13.77 3.69 -7.22
C VAL A 95 -14.60 4.67 -6.40
N ARG A 96 -15.68 4.17 -5.81
CA ARG A 96 -16.61 4.98 -5.04
C ARG A 96 -15.94 5.52 -3.76
N ASP A 97 -16.28 6.74 -3.38
CA ASP A 97 -15.88 7.31 -2.09
C ASP A 97 -16.60 6.62 -0.93
N HIS A 98 -15.99 6.63 0.24
CA HIS A 98 -16.54 6.07 1.48
C HIS A 98 -17.08 4.63 1.33
N SER A 99 -16.35 3.76 0.59
CA SER A 99 -16.82 2.41 0.29
C SER A 99 -15.87 1.29 0.76
N PHE A 100 -14.70 1.65 1.30
CA PHE A 100 -13.73 0.68 1.79
C PHE A 100 -13.51 0.82 3.30
N ASN A 101 -13.48 -0.32 3.99
CA ASN A 101 -13.18 -0.38 5.43
C ASN A 101 -11.67 -0.23 5.67
N ALA A 102 -10.87 -0.70 4.73
CA ALA A 102 -9.43 -0.56 4.79
C ALA A 102 -8.81 -0.33 3.40
N ALA A 103 -7.58 0.17 3.41
CA ALA A 103 -6.69 0.14 2.26
C ALA A 103 -5.35 -0.47 2.66
N VAL A 104 -4.66 -1.10 1.70
CA VAL A 104 -3.29 -1.57 1.83
C VAL A 104 -2.45 -1.04 0.68
N MET A 105 -1.16 -0.75 0.94
CA MET A 105 -0.21 -0.31 -0.08
C MET A 105 1.20 -0.76 0.31
N VAL A 106 1.77 -1.71 -0.42
CA VAL A 106 3.05 -2.34 -0.10
C VAL A 106 4.01 -2.27 -1.29
N GLY A 107 5.21 -1.70 -1.07
CA GLY A 107 6.22 -1.58 -2.13
C GLY A 107 5.83 -0.63 -3.26
N VAL A 108 5.21 0.50 -2.93
CA VAL A 108 4.66 1.45 -3.92
C VAL A 108 5.09 2.89 -3.65
N MET A 109 5.30 3.27 -2.37
CA MET A 109 5.58 4.66 -2.00
C MET A 109 6.85 5.23 -2.63
N GLU A 110 7.78 4.39 -3.00
CA GLU A 110 9.02 4.75 -3.70
C GLU A 110 8.78 5.38 -5.08
N TYR A 111 7.62 5.13 -5.68
CA TYR A 111 7.23 5.59 -7.01
C TYR A 111 6.28 6.80 -6.97
N ILE A 112 5.77 7.17 -5.80
CA ILE A 112 4.78 8.24 -5.65
C ILE A 112 5.46 9.61 -5.62
N ILE A 113 5.10 10.47 -6.56
CA ILE A 113 5.64 11.84 -6.67
C ILE A 113 4.97 12.76 -5.66
N TYR A 114 3.64 12.62 -5.50
CA TYR A 114 2.82 13.50 -4.67
C TYR A 114 2.12 12.75 -3.52
N PRO A 115 2.86 12.32 -2.46
CA PRO A 115 2.28 11.49 -1.38
C PRO A 115 1.08 12.15 -0.70
N GLY A 116 1.08 13.48 -0.55
CA GLY A 116 -0.05 14.19 0.05
C GLY A 116 -1.34 14.13 -0.80
N VAL A 117 -1.22 14.04 -2.12
CA VAL A 117 -2.37 13.85 -3.02
C VAL A 117 -2.89 12.42 -2.87
N LEU A 118 -2.00 11.44 -2.92
CA LEU A 118 -2.33 10.03 -2.75
C LEU A 118 -3.06 9.79 -1.41
N PHE A 119 -2.50 10.27 -0.29
CA PHE A 119 -3.12 10.07 1.03
C PHE A 119 -4.52 10.69 1.12
N ARG A 120 -4.75 11.86 0.52
CA ARG A 120 -6.11 12.45 0.45
C ARG A 120 -7.05 11.59 -0.39
N GLN A 121 -6.59 11.02 -1.51
CA GLN A 121 -7.39 10.09 -2.29
C GLN A 121 -7.77 8.85 -1.46
N VAL A 122 -6.80 8.21 -0.79
CA VAL A 122 -7.07 7.07 0.12
C VAL A 122 -8.11 7.45 1.17
N ARG A 123 -7.91 8.59 1.84
CA ARG A 123 -8.85 9.08 2.86
C ARG A 123 -10.28 9.19 2.34
N ASN A 124 -10.46 9.70 1.14
CA ASN A 124 -11.79 9.85 0.54
C ASN A 124 -12.44 8.50 0.20
N LYS A 125 -11.66 7.48 -0.15
CA LYS A 125 -12.21 6.14 -0.44
C LYS A 125 -12.58 5.35 0.80
N LEU A 126 -11.95 5.64 1.94
CA LEU A 126 -12.23 4.97 3.20
C LEU A 126 -13.54 5.49 3.84
N VAL A 127 -14.27 4.56 4.47
CA VAL A 127 -15.35 4.89 5.40
C VAL A 127 -14.80 5.67 6.60
N ASP A 128 -15.65 6.31 7.40
CA ASP A 128 -15.20 6.96 8.62
C ASP A 128 -14.64 5.94 9.62
N GLY A 129 -13.50 6.26 10.21
CA GLY A 129 -12.74 5.32 11.04
C GLY A 129 -12.03 4.21 10.28
N GLY A 130 -12.12 4.18 8.96
CA GLY A 130 -11.40 3.22 8.11
C GLY A 130 -9.88 3.32 8.25
N VAL A 131 -9.18 2.21 8.00
CA VAL A 131 -7.74 2.11 8.23
C VAL A 131 -6.94 2.00 6.95
N PHE A 132 -5.68 2.43 7.01
CA PHE A 132 -4.76 2.36 5.89
C PHE A 132 -3.41 1.79 6.35
N GLY A 133 -3.09 0.58 5.90
CA GLY A 133 -1.79 -0.05 6.09
C GLY A 133 -0.87 0.25 4.91
N LEU A 134 0.36 0.71 5.19
CA LEU A 134 1.31 0.95 4.10
C LEU A 134 2.77 0.76 4.52
N THR A 135 3.61 0.45 3.53
CA THR A 135 5.06 0.53 3.65
C THR A 135 5.57 1.86 3.08
N VAL A 136 6.52 2.48 3.77
CA VAL A 136 7.25 3.65 3.28
C VAL A 136 8.74 3.32 3.33
N PRO A 137 9.47 3.41 2.21
CA PRO A 137 10.91 3.18 2.21
C PRO A 137 11.60 4.14 3.17
N TYR A 138 12.40 3.60 4.10
CA TYR A 138 13.22 4.42 4.97
C TYR A 138 14.40 4.96 4.19
N LYS A 139 14.81 6.19 4.48
CA LYS A 139 15.90 6.90 3.79
C LYS A 139 17.12 6.00 3.61
N SER A 140 17.51 5.79 2.36
CA SER A 140 18.56 4.87 1.96
C SER A 140 19.25 5.35 0.69
N LYS A 141 20.58 5.17 0.62
CA LYS A 141 21.36 5.48 -0.56
C LYS A 141 20.95 4.62 -1.77
N CYS A 142 20.60 3.36 -1.54
CA CYS A 142 20.09 2.46 -2.57
C CYS A 142 18.91 3.06 -3.35
N TYR A 143 17.95 3.67 -2.66
CA TYR A 143 16.83 4.35 -3.32
C TYR A 143 17.26 5.65 -4.02
N GLU A 144 18.20 6.40 -3.45
CA GLU A 144 18.73 7.62 -4.07
C GLU A 144 19.46 7.30 -5.37
N ASP A 145 20.32 6.29 -5.37
CA ASP A 145 21.07 5.84 -6.54
C ASP A 145 20.13 5.32 -7.65
N ALA A 146 19.02 4.68 -7.27
CA ALA A 146 17.97 4.23 -8.18
C ALA A 146 16.99 5.34 -8.62
N ASN A 147 17.18 6.59 -8.15
CA ASN A 147 16.25 7.72 -8.36
C ASN A 147 14.82 7.43 -7.89
N LEU A 148 14.68 6.69 -6.80
CA LEU A 148 13.43 6.37 -6.14
C LEU A 148 13.25 7.19 -4.87
N LYS A 149 12.00 7.30 -4.39
CA LYS A 149 11.68 8.04 -3.17
C LYS A 149 11.95 7.20 -1.93
N SER A 150 12.56 7.82 -0.93
CA SER A 150 12.71 7.28 0.42
C SER A 150 12.64 8.41 1.44
N TYR A 151 12.23 8.11 2.67
CA TYR A 151 11.84 9.15 3.62
C TYR A 151 12.40 8.88 5.01
N TYR A 152 12.83 9.94 5.73
CA TYR A 152 12.89 9.88 7.17
C TYR A 152 11.46 9.94 7.76
N ARG A 153 11.27 9.34 8.93
CA ARG A 153 9.99 9.42 9.66
C ARG A 153 9.51 10.86 9.83
N LYS A 154 10.42 11.79 10.14
CA LYS A 154 10.11 13.21 10.34
C LYS A 154 9.60 13.91 9.08
N GLU A 155 9.88 13.39 7.88
CA GLU A 155 9.46 13.96 6.61
C GLU A 155 8.05 13.49 6.23
N ILE A 156 7.76 12.19 6.35
CA ILE A 156 6.50 11.62 5.92
C ILE A 156 5.37 11.80 6.96
N THR A 157 5.69 11.83 8.26
CA THR A 157 4.70 11.95 9.34
C THR A 157 3.83 13.22 9.22
N PRO A 158 4.38 14.42 8.96
CA PRO A 158 3.56 15.62 8.76
C PRO A 158 2.62 15.50 7.54
N VAL A 159 3.08 14.86 6.46
CA VAL A 159 2.28 14.66 5.24
C VAL A 159 1.08 13.77 5.52
N ILE A 160 1.28 12.66 6.24
CA ILE A 160 0.22 11.75 6.69
C ILE A 160 -0.81 12.50 7.54
N ARG A 161 -0.36 13.25 8.55
CA ARG A 161 -1.25 14.00 9.45
C ARG A 161 -2.02 15.09 8.74
N LYS A 162 -1.38 15.83 7.81
CA LYS A 162 -2.02 16.89 7.00
C LYS A 162 -3.08 16.30 6.05
N ALA A 163 -2.91 15.07 5.61
CA ALA A 163 -3.90 14.37 4.79
C ALA A 163 -5.11 13.87 5.58
N GLY A 164 -5.15 14.05 6.92
CA GLY A 164 -6.31 13.72 7.75
C GLY A 164 -6.27 12.30 8.34
N PHE A 165 -5.08 11.76 8.58
CA PHE A 165 -4.90 10.50 9.27
C PHE A 165 -4.32 10.67 10.67
N ASN A 166 -4.72 9.80 11.59
CA ASN A 166 -4.00 9.48 12.82
C ASN A 166 -3.07 8.31 12.55
N ILE A 167 -1.92 8.28 13.22
CA ILE A 167 -0.98 7.16 13.16
C ILE A 167 -1.27 6.27 14.37
N GLU A 168 -1.83 5.09 14.15
CA GLU A 168 -2.13 4.11 15.19
C GLU A 168 -0.85 3.37 15.60
N SER A 169 -0.07 2.96 14.60
CA SER A 169 1.25 2.35 14.81
C SER A 169 2.22 2.68 13.70
N SER A 170 3.50 2.64 14.03
CA SER A 170 4.56 2.68 13.03
C SER A 170 5.81 1.97 13.54
N GLU A 171 6.32 1.05 12.75
CA GLU A 171 7.49 0.25 13.05
C GLU A 171 8.50 0.35 11.91
N LYS A 172 9.79 0.40 12.23
CA LYS A 172 10.87 0.27 11.24
C LYS A 172 11.34 -1.17 11.21
N THR A 173 11.25 -1.82 10.05
CA THR A 173 11.71 -3.20 9.85
C THR A 173 12.73 -3.27 8.73
N LEU A 174 13.55 -4.31 8.74
CA LEU A 174 14.35 -4.67 7.56
C LEU A 174 13.38 -5.11 6.45
N GLY A 175 13.52 -4.53 5.27
CA GLY A 175 12.75 -4.92 4.08
C GLY A 175 13.46 -6.01 3.31
N PHE A 176 14.67 -5.74 2.88
CA PHE A 176 15.52 -6.69 2.14
C PHE A 176 16.99 -6.25 2.21
N GLU A 177 17.87 -7.12 1.74
CA GLU A 177 19.29 -6.81 1.54
C GLU A 177 19.62 -6.91 0.06
N ASP A 178 20.21 -5.86 -0.50
CA ASP A 178 20.65 -5.79 -1.90
C ASP A 178 22.10 -5.33 -1.97
N ALA A 179 22.95 -6.11 -2.66
CA ALA A 179 24.38 -5.85 -2.81
C ALA A 179 25.08 -5.47 -1.50
N GLY A 180 24.73 -6.12 -0.38
CA GLY A 180 25.29 -5.84 0.95
C GLY A 180 24.70 -4.59 1.62
N GLN A 181 23.73 -3.92 1.01
CA GLN A 181 23.01 -2.78 1.60
C GLN A 181 21.68 -3.21 2.19
N LYS A 182 21.48 -2.92 3.48
CA LYS A 182 20.23 -3.19 4.18
C LYS A 182 19.22 -2.09 3.88
N VAL A 183 18.12 -2.45 3.24
CA VAL A 183 17.00 -1.56 2.96
C VAL A 183 15.90 -1.78 4.00
N ALA A 184 15.50 -0.72 4.66
CA ALA A 184 14.46 -0.77 5.68
C ALA A 184 13.19 -0.06 5.22
N TYR A 185 12.06 -0.45 5.80
CA TYR A 185 10.76 0.18 5.62
C TYR A 185 10.20 0.69 6.95
N LEU A 186 9.42 1.75 6.86
CA LEU A 186 8.48 2.15 7.91
C LEU A 186 7.12 1.53 7.56
N ASN A 187 6.66 0.60 8.38
CA ASN A 187 5.32 0.04 8.27
C ASN A 187 4.37 0.88 9.11
N TYR A 188 3.34 1.41 8.49
CA TYR A 188 2.34 2.23 9.16
C TYR A 188 0.98 1.55 9.17
N LEU A 189 0.27 1.69 10.28
CA LEU A 189 -1.17 1.56 10.36
C LEU A 189 -1.75 2.94 10.68
N LEU A 190 -2.58 3.44 9.79
CA LEU A 190 -3.19 4.77 9.87
C LEU A 190 -4.70 4.62 10.02
N ARG A 191 -5.34 5.54 10.74
CA ARG A 191 -6.80 5.66 10.85
C ARG A 191 -7.27 6.97 10.28
N LYS A 192 -8.28 6.92 9.42
CA LYS A 192 -8.98 8.11 8.94
C LYS A 192 -9.57 8.87 10.11
N ARG A 193 -9.18 10.15 10.26
CA ARG A 193 -9.83 11.03 11.24
C ARG A 193 -11.29 11.25 10.88
N GLN A 194 -12.16 11.12 11.89
CA GLN A 194 -13.56 11.50 11.74
C GLN A 194 -13.63 13.01 11.47
N THR A 195 -14.43 13.39 10.51
CA THR A 195 -14.86 14.78 10.38
C THR A 195 -15.85 15.03 11.51
N THR A 196 -15.45 15.77 12.54
CA THR A 196 -16.42 16.35 13.47
C THR A 196 -17.29 17.26 12.63
N SER A 197 -18.54 16.86 12.38
CA SER A 197 -19.56 17.81 11.99
C SER A 197 -19.70 18.79 13.15
N SER A 198 -19.16 20.00 13.02
CA SER A 198 -19.61 21.11 13.85
C SER A 198 -21.07 21.28 13.51
N SER A 199 -21.95 20.77 14.38
CA SER A 199 -23.33 21.23 14.45
C SER A 199 -23.30 22.65 15.00
N ASP A 200 -23.32 23.63 14.09
CA ASP A 200 -23.78 24.97 14.39
C ASP A 200 -25.29 25.01 14.33
#